data_ce74dbc2506d80ffbc694a8b688f1272
#
_entry.id   ce74dbc2506d80ffbc694a8b688f1272
#
_cell.length_a   1.000
_cell.length_b   1.000
_cell.length_c   1.000
_cell.angle_alpha   90.00
_cell.angle_beta   90.00
_cell.angle_gamma   90.00
#
_symmetry.space_group_name_H-M   'P 1'
#
loop_
_entity.id
_entity.type
_entity.pdbx_description
1 polymer ?
#
loop_
_entity_poly.entity_id
_entity_poly.type
_entity_poly.pdbx_seq_one_letter_code
_entity_poly.pdbx_strand_id
1 'polypeptide(L)'
;MKTRKFNHLSEEQRGIIRDMIYSNHSAREISRELDVAASTIVREVKRNRVSDVPRIRKANRALYCQHFQTCNRKSDVCQHCSNPYTFCKKCGDRKCYEICRDFEILICEKLNKWPYICTSACSKRNNCKFPKFHYTPIKAHTKYRNLL
;
A
#
# COMPACT_ATOMS: atom_id res chain seq x y z
N MET A 1 23.94 18.41 26.15
CA MET A 1 22.91 17.79 25.28
C MET A 1 23.60 17.19 24.07
N LYS A 2 23.58 15.88 23.94
CA LYS A 2 24.02 15.24 22.70
C LYS A 2 22.98 15.51 21.64
N THR A 3 23.28 16.34 20.67
CA THR A 3 22.48 16.51 19.46
C THR A 3 22.36 15.15 18.79
N ARG A 4 21.15 14.59 18.77
CA ARG A 4 20.85 13.38 18.00
C ARG A 4 21.09 13.71 16.53
N LYS A 5 22.21 13.29 16.00
CA LYS A 5 22.44 13.32 14.56
C LYS A 5 21.35 12.46 13.90
N PHE A 6 20.46 13.08 13.16
CA PHE A 6 19.49 12.39 12.32
C PHE A 6 20.28 11.76 11.16
N ASN A 7 20.65 10.51 11.31
CA ASN A 7 21.24 9.76 10.22
C ASN A 7 20.13 9.18 9.34
N HIS A 8 20.05 9.69 8.13
CA HIS A 8 19.17 9.11 7.12
C HIS A 8 19.69 7.73 6.71
N LEU A 9 18.77 6.82 6.39
CA LEU A 9 19.12 5.51 5.91
C LEU A 9 19.79 5.59 4.54
N SER A 10 20.93 4.91 4.40
CA SER A 10 21.61 4.76 3.12
C SER A 10 20.89 3.75 2.22
N GLU A 11 21.25 3.74 0.94
CA GLU A 11 20.74 2.74 -0.01
C GLU A 11 21.12 1.32 0.41
N GLU A 12 22.35 1.13 0.91
CA GLU A 12 22.81 -0.16 1.43
C GLU A 12 21.98 -0.63 2.63
N GLN A 13 21.72 0.26 3.57
CA GLN A 13 20.88 -0.03 4.72
C GLN A 13 19.46 -0.40 4.29
N ARG A 14 18.89 0.27 3.31
CA ARG A 14 17.60 -0.07 2.73
C ARG A 14 17.61 -1.42 2.04
N GLY A 15 18.70 -1.78 1.38
CA GLY A 15 18.91 -3.12 0.83
C GLY A 15 18.89 -4.21 1.88
N ILE A 16 19.54 -3.98 3.00
CA ILE A 16 19.56 -4.90 4.16
C ILE A 16 18.15 -5.03 4.75
N ILE A 17 17.43 -3.93 4.90
CA ILE A 17 16.02 -3.94 5.37
C ILE A 17 15.17 -4.84 4.47
N ARG A 18 15.26 -4.65 3.15
CA ARG A 18 14.54 -5.48 2.19
C ARG A 18 14.85 -6.96 2.37
N ASP A 19 16.12 -7.31 2.35
CA ASP A 19 16.55 -8.71 2.41
C ASP A 19 16.13 -9.38 3.72
N MET A 20 16.23 -8.66 4.82
CA MET A 20 15.81 -9.17 6.13
C MET A 20 14.29 -9.33 6.25
N ILE A 21 13.51 -8.38 5.69
CA ILE A 21 12.05 -8.50 5.67
C ILE A 21 11.61 -9.74 4.90
N TYR A 22 12.17 -9.94 3.69
CA TYR A 22 11.82 -11.08 2.86
C TYR A 22 12.35 -12.41 3.38
N SER A 23 13.28 -12.35 4.34
CA SER A 23 13.75 -13.51 5.13
C SER A 23 13.01 -13.67 6.46
N ASN A 24 11.90 -12.97 6.65
CA ASN A 24 10.98 -13.05 7.79
C ASN A 24 11.57 -12.58 9.13
N HIS A 25 12.49 -11.63 9.10
CA HIS A 25 13.00 -11.01 10.33
C HIS A 25 12.04 -9.95 10.87
N SER A 26 12.05 -9.78 12.18
CA SER A 26 11.29 -8.74 12.86
C SER A 26 11.96 -7.36 12.72
N ALA A 27 11.18 -6.29 12.96
CA ALA A 27 11.73 -4.94 12.98
C ALA A 27 12.83 -4.78 14.04
N ARG A 28 12.73 -5.48 15.16
CA ARG A 28 13.74 -5.46 16.23
C ARG A 28 15.05 -6.12 15.79
N GLU A 29 14.98 -7.23 15.07
CA GLU A 29 16.17 -7.89 14.54
C GLU A 29 16.89 -7.00 13.52
N ILE A 30 16.15 -6.36 12.63
CA ILE A 30 16.71 -5.40 11.67
C ILE A 30 17.31 -4.18 12.39
N SER A 31 16.64 -3.69 13.40
CA SER A 31 17.10 -2.61 14.26
C SER A 31 18.46 -2.91 14.89
N ARG A 32 18.66 -4.12 15.37
CA ARG A 32 19.94 -4.56 15.95
C ARG A 32 21.04 -4.65 14.91
N GLU A 33 20.72 -5.18 13.73
CA GLU A 33 21.68 -5.34 12.64
C GLU A 33 22.18 -3.98 12.10
N LEU A 34 21.30 -2.99 11.99
CA LEU A 34 21.61 -1.68 11.44
C LEU A 34 21.96 -0.64 12.52
N ASP A 35 21.85 -0.97 13.79
CA ASP A 35 22.03 -0.04 14.91
C ASP A 35 21.17 1.23 14.78
N VAL A 36 19.91 1.05 14.42
CA VAL A 36 18.89 2.10 14.33
C VAL A 36 17.66 1.70 15.13
N ALA A 37 16.84 2.67 15.53
CA ALA A 37 15.62 2.38 16.29
C ALA A 37 14.63 1.55 15.46
N ALA A 38 13.97 0.58 16.11
CA ALA A 38 12.94 -0.24 15.45
C ALA A 38 11.82 0.61 14.86
N SER A 39 11.44 1.70 15.52
CA SER A 39 10.46 2.66 15.00
C SER A 39 10.90 3.33 13.70
N THR A 40 12.19 3.53 13.50
CA THR A 40 12.76 4.03 12.24
C THR A 40 12.54 3.03 11.11
N ILE A 41 12.78 1.75 11.37
CA ILE A 41 12.55 0.67 10.39
C ILE A 41 11.08 0.60 10.00
N VAL A 42 10.18 0.62 10.98
CA VAL A 42 8.73 0.59 10.74
C VAL A 42 8.27 1.78 9.88
N ARG A 43 8.72 2.97 10.22
CA ARG A 43 8.38 4.19 9.45
C ARG A 43 8.92 4.16 8.03
N GLU A 44 10.15 3.68 7.86
CA GLU A 44 10.76 3.53 6.54
C GLU A 44 9.91 2.64 5.63
N VAL A 45 9.54 1.46 6.10
CA VAL A 45 8.75 0.51 5.30
C VAL A 45 7.36 1.05 5.00
N LYS A 46 6.65 1.58 6.00
CA LYS A 46 5.31 2.16 5.82
C LYS A 46 5.29 3.32 4.82
N ARG A 47 6.28 4.21 4.91
CA ARG A 47 6.36 5.40 4.08
C ARG A 47 6.70 5.09 2.63
N ASN A 48 7.54 4.09 2.41
CA ASN A 48 8.14 3.80 1.11
C ASN A 48 7.63 2.52 0.46
N ARG A 49 6.62 1.86 1.05
CA ARG A 49 5.97 0.73 0.38
C ARG A 49 5.25 1.19 -0.88
N VAL A 50 5.30 0.37 -1.91
CA VAL A 50 4.71 0.64 -3.22
C VAL A 50 3.69 -0.44 -3.53
N SER A 51 2.51 -0.03 -4.00
CA SER A 51 1.48 -0.98 -4.43
C SER A 51 1.54 -1.22 -5.92
N ASP A 52 1.39 -2.48 -6.31
CA ASP A 52 1.05 -2.80 -7.69
C ASP A 52 -0.43 -2.54 -7.92
N VAL A 53 -0.74 -1.84 -9.00
CA VAL A 53 -2.13 -1.71 -9.43
C VAL A 53 -2.64 -3.12 -9.78
N PRO A 54 -3.69 -3.60 -9.12
CA PRO A 54 -4.20 -4.93 -9.41
C PRO A 54 -4.54 -5.05 -10.90
N ARG A 55 -4.15 -6.15 -11.52
CA ARG A 55 -4.55 -6.51 -12.90
C ARG A 55 -6.02 -6.91 -12.93
N ILE A 56 -6.88 -6.04 -12.47
CA ILE A 56 -8.32 -6.27 -12.41
C ILE A 56 -8.93 -5.68 -13.67
N ARG A 57 -9.87 -6.40 -14.27
CA ARG A 57 -10.67 -5.87 -15.37
C ARG A 57 -11.28 -4.53 -14.95
N LYS A 58 -11.25 -3.53 -15.82
CA LYS A 58 -11.75 -2.18 -15.54
C LYS A 58 -13.16 -2.19 -14.92
N ALA A 59 -14.05 -3.04 -15.43
CA ALA A 59 -15.42 -3.19 -14.94
C ALA A 59 -15.52 -3.58 -13.44
N ASN A 60 -14.49 -4.22 -12.90
CA ASN A 60 -14.50 -4.72 -11.51
C ASN A 60 -13.77 -3.83 -10.52
N ARG A 61 -13.09 -2.78 -10.99
CA ARG A 61 -12.28 -1.92 -10.11
C ARG A 61 -13.08 -1.22 -9.01
N ALA A 62 -14.30 -0.84 -9.31
CA ALA A 62 -15.20 -0.23 -8.33
C ALA A 62 -15.47 -1.13 -7.12
N LEU A 63 -15.47 -2.45 -7.31
CA LEU A 63 -15.65 -3.44 -6.23
C LEU A 63 -14.57 -3.38 -5.15
N TYR A 64 -13.42 -2.79 -5.48
CA TYR A 64 -12.29 -2.68 -4.58
C TYR A 64 -12.25 -1.33 -3.83
N CYS A 65 -13.30 -0.53 -3.94
CA CYS A 65 -13.46 0.66 -3.10
C CYS A 65 -13.96 0.25 -1.71
N GLN A 66 -13.39 0.82 -0.66
CA GLN A 66 -13.82 0.58 0.73
C GLN A 66 -15.30 0.95 0.95
N HIS A 67 -15.81 1.90 0.19
CA HIS A 67 -17.19 2.41 0.32
C HIS A 67 -18.17 1.71 -0.62
N PHE A 68 -17.73 0.73 -1.39
CA PHE A 68 -18.54 0.13 -2.45
C PHE A 68 -19.87 -0.42 -1.96
N GLN A 69 -19.91 -1.08 -0.80
CA GLN A 69 -21.11 -1.71 -0.27
C GLN A 69 -22.20 -0.70 0.15
N THR A 70 -21.79 0.47 0.57
CA THR A 70 -22.68 1.52 1.08
C THR A 70 -22.75 2.75 0.16
N CYS A 71 -22.07 2.71 -0.98
CA CYS A 71 -21.98 3.85 -1.88
C CYS A 71 -23.32 4.11 -2.57
N ASN A 72 -23.80 5.36 -2.45
CA ASN A 72 -25.03 5.83 -3.10
C ASN A 72 -24.78 7.09 -3.97
N ARG A 73 -23.54 7.35 -4.36
CA ARG A 73 -23.13 8.58 -5.07
C ARG A 73 -23.38 8.54 -6.58
N LYS A 74 -24.46 7.96 -6.99
CA LYS A 74 -24.84 7.77 -8.37
C LYS A 74 -24.84 9.08 -9.18
N SER A 75 -25.49 10.14 -8.65
CA SER A 75 -25.62 11.43 -9.34
C SER A 75 -24.39 12.31 -9.21
N ASP A 76 -23.65 12.17 -8.12
CA ASP A 76 -22.53 13.07 -7.79
C ASP A 76 -21.25 12.68 -8.54
N VAL A 77 -21.07 11.40 -8.85
CA VAL A 77 -19.84 10.86 -9.42
C VAL A 77 -19.99 10.63 -10.92
N CYS A 78 -21.07 9.99 -11.33
CA CYS A 78 -21.33 9.64 -12.73
C CYS A 78 -22.38 10.60 -13.31
N GLN A 79 -21.93 11.64 -14.02
CA GLN A 79 -22.82 12.53 -14.76
C GLN A 79 -23.57 11.73 -15.82
N HIS A 80 -24.87 12.04 -16.01
CA HIS A 80 -25.73 11.35 -16.96
C HIS A 80 -25.85 9.83 -16.72
N CYS A 81 -25.79 9.42 -15.46
CA CYS A 81 -25.94 8.03 -15.10
C CYS A 81 -27.34 7.51 -15.46
N SER A 82 -27.40 6.55 -16.38
CA SER A 82 -28.62 5.87 -16.79
C SER A 82 -28.94 4.61 -15.97
N ASN A 83 -28.11 4.32 -14.96
CA ASN A 83 -28.29 3.15 -14.11
C ASN A 83 -29.60 3.21 -13.34
N PRO A 84 -30.54 2.25 -13.52
CA PRO A 84 -31.81 2.22 -12.80
C PRO A 84 -31.68 1.84 -11.33
N TYR A 85 -30.52 1.35 -10.90
CA TYR A 85 -30.30 0.86 -9.53
C TYR A 85 -29.89 1.99 -8.59
N THR A 86 -30.30 1.88 -7.34
CA THR A 86 -29.96 2.85 -6.30
C THR A 86 -28.46 2.82 -5.97
N PHE A 87 -27.85 1.64 -6.03
CA PHE A 87 -26.45 1.43 -5.67
C PHE A 87 -25.61 1.08 -6.90
N CYS A 88 -24.39 1.64 -6.93
CA CYS A 88 -23.44 1.41 -8.02
C CYS A 88 -22.95 -0.03 -8.13
N LYS A 89 -23.14 -0.86 -7.12
CA LYS A 89 -22.72 -2.27 -7.16
C LYS A 89 -23.33 -3.08 -8.30
N LYS A 90 -24.50 -2.65 -8.80
CA LYS A 90 -25.17 -3.27 -9.94
C LYS A 90 -24.85 -2.59 -11.27
N CYS A 91 -24.07 -1.54 -11.27
CA CYS A 91 -23.67 -0.83 -12.47
C CYS A 91 -22.62 -1.59 -13.26
N GLY A 92 -22.84 -1.82 -14.55
CA GLY A 92 -21.86 -2.45 -15.44
C GLY A 92 -20.70 -1.54 -15.86
N ASP A 93 -20.91 -0.23 -15.84
CA ASP A 93 -19.92 0.75 -16.34
C ASP A 93 -18.87 1.17 -15.30
N ARG A 94 -19.20 1.24 -14.06
CA ARG A 94 -18.31 1.38 -12.87
C ARG A 94 -17.05 2.24 -13.08
N LYS A 95 -17.21 3.46 -13.61
CA LYS A 95 -16.08 4.38 -13.84
C LYS A 95 -15.62 5.14 -12.58
N CYS A 96 -16.25 4.90 -11.45
CA CYS A 96 -15.98 5.66 -10.22
C CYS A 96 -14.51 5.60 -9.77
N TYR A 97 -13.78 4.54 -10.07
CA TYR A 97 -12.35 4.44 -9.75
C TYR A 97 -11.49 5.49 -10.48
N GLU A 98 -11.98 6.05 -11.59
CA GLU A 98 -11.28 7.11 -12.34
C GLU A 98 -11.69 8.51 -11.89
N ILE A 99 -12.96 8.71 -11.52
CA ILE A 99 -13.54 10.05 -11.35
C ILE A 99 -13.98 10.37 -9.92
N CYS A 100 -14.17 9.37 -9.06
CA CYS A 100 -14.60 9.60 -7.68
C CYS A 100 -13.42 10.09 -6.82
N ARG A 101 -13.57 11.28 -6.23
CA ARG A 101 -12.55 11.85 -5.31
C ARG A 101 -12.39 11.06 -4.04
N ASP A 102 -13.45 10.37 -3.60
CA ASP A 102 -13.47 9.59 -2.36
C ASP A 102 -13.25 8.10 -2.61
N PHE A 103 -12.81 7.74 -3.81
CA PHE A 103 -12.42 6.37 -4.11
C PHE A 103 -11.24 5.97 -3.23
N GLU A 104 -11.45 5.02 -2.34
CA GLU A 104 -10.42 4.45 -1.47
C GLU A 104 -10.27 2.97 -1.76
N ILE A 105 -9.08 2.56 -2.20
CA ILE A 105 -8.82 1.17 -2.50
C ILE A 105 -8.88 0.33 -1.23
N LEU A 106 -9.58 -0.79 -1.30
CA LEU A 106 -9.63 -1.76 -0.22
C LEU A 106 -8.30 -2.50 -0.15
N ILE A 107 -7.59 -2.36 0.97
CA ILE A 107 -6.33 -3.05 1.22
C ILE A 107 -6.49 -4.17 2.23
N CYS A 108 -5.62 -5.16 2.14
CA CYS A 108 -5.60 -6.29 3.07
C CYS A 108 -5.29 -5.82 4.49
N GLU A 109 -6.05 -6.28 5.48
CA GLU A 109 -5.86 -5.94 6.90
C GLU A 109 -4.48 -6.36 7.43
N LYS A 110 -3.88 -7.40 6.87
CA LYS A 110 -2.53 -7.84 7.23
C LYS A 110 -1.46 -6.78 6.97
N LEU A 111 -1.74 -5.84 6.06
CA LEU A 111 -0.84 -4.72 5.76
C LEU A 111 -0.80 -3.64 6.85
N ASN A 112 -1.65 -3.73 7.86
CA ASN A 112 -1.63 -2.87 9.05
C ASN A 112 -0.68 -3.38 10.14
N LYS A 113 -0.05 -4.54 9.91
CA LYS A 113 0.90 -5.17 10.83
C LYS A 113 2.23 -5.41 10.14
N TRP A 114 3.29 -5.54 10.94
CA TRP A 114 4.61 -5.87 10.40
C TRP A 114 4.56 -7.11 9.50
N PRO A 115 5.21 -7.11 8.33
CA PRO A 115 6.12 -6.07 7.82
C PRO A 115 5.46 -4.99 6.95
N TYR A 116 4.16 -4.82 6.96
CA TYR A 116 3.38 -3.84 6.21
C TYR A 116 3.45 -3.98 4.69
N ILE A 117 4.01 -5.06 4.20
CA ILE A 117 4.13 -5.45 2.79
C ILE A 117 3.76 -6.92 2.61
N CYS A 118 3.53 -7.31 1.37
CA CYS A 118 3.26 -8.71 1.03
C CYS A 118 4.57 -9.50 0.95
N THR A 119 4.64 -10.61 1.68
CA THR A 119 5.79 -11.52 1.68
C THR A 119 5.39 -12.94 1.35
N SER A 120 6.37 -13.80 1.11
CA SER A 120 6.15 -15.25 0.89
C SER A 120 5.54 -15.98 2.10
N ALA A 121 5.61 -15.37 3.29
CA ALA A 121 5.01 -15.93 4.51
C ALA A 121 3.47 -15.90 4.49
N CYS A 122 2.85 -15.14 3.58
CA CYS A 122 1.41 -15.07 3.48
C CYS A 122 0.84 -16.33 2.83
N SER A 123 0.02 -17.08 3.56
CA SER A 123 -0.60 -18.33 3.09
C SER A 123 -1.58 -18.12 1.92
N LYS A 124 -2.13 -16.92 1.78
CA LYS A 124 -3.11 -16.58 0.72
C LYS A 124 -2.48 -15.94 -0.51
N ARG A 125 -1.17 -15.92 -0.62
CA ARG A 125 -0.43 -15.19 -1.66
C ARG A 125 -0.91 -15.49 -3.08
N ASN A 126 -1.16 -16.76 -3.41
CA ASN A 126 -1.54 -17.18 -4.76
C ASN A 126 -2.98 -16.85 -5.14
N ASN A 127 -3.86 -16.72 -4.16
CA ASN A 127 -5.29 -16.50 -4.36
C ASN A 127 -5.75 -15.11 -3.89
N CYS A 128 -4.83 -14.25 -3.51
CA CYS A 128 -5.15 -12.94 -2.98
C CYS A 128 -5.56 -11.98 -4.10
N LYS A 129 -6.73 -11.34 -3.93
CA LYS A 129 -7.28 -10.35 -4.87
C LYS A 129 -6.93 -8.90 -4.50
N PHE A 130 -6.38 -8.67 -3.32
CA PHE A 130 -5.99 -7.34 -2.87
C PHE A 130 -4.75 -6.83 -3.62
N PRO A 131 -4.56 -5.50 -3.71
CA PRO A 131 -3.31 -4.92 -4.20
C PRO A 131 -2.11 -5.48 -3.45
N LYS A 132 -1.05 -5.79 -4.16
CA LYS A 132 0.21 -6.24 -3.57
C LYS A 132 1.06 -5.04 -3.22
N PHE A 133 1.67 -5.06 -2.04
CA PHE A 133 2.60 -4.04 -1.60
C PHE A 133 4.01 -4.61 -1.52
N HIS A 134 4.97 -3.82 -1.98
CA HIS A 134 6.39 -4.17 -2.00
C HIS A 134 7.22 -3.07 -1.38
N TYR A 135 8.40 -3.43 -0.93
CA TYR A 135 9.43 -2.49 -0.52
C TYR A 135 10.65 -2.63 -1.44
N THR A 136 11.01 -1.57 -2.13
CA THR A 136 12.16 -1.54 -3.03
C THR A 136 13.13 -0.44 -2.61
N PRO A 137 14.40 -0.78 -2.28
CA PRO A 137 15.39 0.19 -1.81
C PRO A 137 15.66 1.32 -2.79
N ILE A 138 15.70 1.04 -4.07
CA ILE A 138 15.96 2.02 -5.13
C ILE A 138 14.87 3.11 -5.14
N LYS A 139 13.61 2.72 -5.13
CA LYS A 139 12.49 3.68 -5.11
C LYS A 139 12.45 4.50 -3.84
N ALA A 140 12.70 3.87 -2.70
CA ALA A 140 12.76 4.54 -1.40
C ALA A 140 13.89 5.57 -1.36
N HIS A 141 15.07 5.24 -1.84
CA HIS A 141 16.22 6.12 -1.89
C HIS A 141 16.03 7.28 -2.86
N THR A 142 15.46 7.02 -4.04
CA THR A 142 15.13 8.06 -5.02
C THR A 142 14.14 9.07 -4.45
N LYS A 143 13.09 8.58 -3.77
CA LYS A 143 12.12 9.44 -3.10
C LYS A 143 12.78 10.33 -2.05
N TYR A 144 13.69 9.78 -1.26
CA TYR A 144 14.45 10.54 -0.27
C TYR A 144 15.30 11.63 -0.93
N ARG A 145 16.04 11.31 -1.99
CA ARG A 145 16.87 12.29 -2.72
C ARG A 145 16.05 13.43 -3.30
N ASN A 146 14.85 13.16 -3.78
CA ASN A 146 13.96 14.18 -4.36
C ASN A 146 13.39 15.14 -3.30
N LEU A 147 13.46 14.79 -2.01
CA LEU A 147 13.05 15.65 -0.91
C LEU A 147 14.18 16.60 -0.43
N LEU A 148 15.38 16.38 -0.89
CA LEU A 148 16.52 17.24 -0.60
C LEU A 148 16.57 18.43 -1.57
#